data_e2f276986fe0740737a7eeeae34f0082
#
_entry.id   e2f276986fe0740737a7eeeae34f0082
#
_cell.length_a   1.000
_cell.length_b   1.000
_cell.length_c   1.000
_cell.angle_alpha   90.00
_cell.angle_beta   90.00
_cell.angle_gamma   90.00
#
_symmetry.space_group_name_H-M   'P 1'
#
loop_
_entity.id
_entity.type
_entity.pdbx_description
1 polymer ?
#
loop_
_entity_poly.entity_id
_entity_poly.type
_entity_poly.pdbx_seq_one_letter_code
_entity_poly.pdbx_strand_id
1 'polypeptide(L)'
;MSGHSKWAGIKHKKAVVDAKRGQVFTKVARELSVAAREGGADPTGNFRLRLAVQKAREVNMPADNIERAIQRGAGGKEGERLEEVRYEGYGPHGVAVIVDALTDNRNRTVAAIRNLFTRSGGSLGETNSVAWMFSQQGVIRLAAGGRDPEEIALELLDIVDVGEDGDISVDGDAVQVTLAPTRFEEARRSIEAAGYQIEVAEVTMNPATSVPLEAGQARAVLRLLDGLEEHDDVQQVYANAEIPDDVLESVGS
;
A
#
# COMPACT_ATOMS: atom_id res chain seq x y z
N MET A 1 6.34 14.92 7.22
CA MET A 1 6.32 13.62 6.46
C MET A 1 5.26 12.71 7.04
N SER A 2 4.50 12.00 6.20
CA SER A 2 3.48 11.08 6.68
C SER A 2 4.15 9.83 7.26
N GLY A 3 3.94 9.53 8.55
CA GLY A 3 4.46 8.32 9.21
C GLY A 3 4.00 7.01 8.56
N HIS A 4 2.96 7.08 7.72
CA HIS A 4 2.45 5.96 6.95
C HIS A 4 3.41 5.50 5.84
N SER A 5 4.11 6.41 5.15
CA SER A 5 5.12 6.06 4.13
C SER A 5 6.32 5.34 4.77
N LYS A 6 6.75 5.78 5.97
CA LYS A 6 7.82 5.10 6.72
C LYS A 6 7.38 3.71 7.19
N TRP A 7 6.15 3.57 7.70
CA TRP A 7 5.60 2.29 8.11
C TRP A 7 5.51 1.29 6.94
N ALA A 8 4.98 1.73 5.78
CA ALA A 8 4.94 0.92 4.57
C ALA A 8 6.34 0.44 4.14
N GLY A 9 7.35 1.32 4.17
CA GLY A 9 8.73 0.97 3.83
C GLY A 9 9.37 -0.05 4.79
N ILE A 10 9.14 0.08 6.10
CA ILE A 10 9.64 -0.89 7.11
C ILE A 10 8.95 -2.23 6.94
N LYS A 11 7.67 -2.23 6.61
CA LYS A 11 6.89 -3.43 6.40
C LYS A 11 7.33 -4.23 5.17
N HIS A 12 7.72 -3.56 4.08
CA HIS A 12 8.31 -4.24 2.92
C HIS A 12 9.58 -5.03 3.30
N LYS A 13 10.39 -4.52 4.22
CA LYS A 13 11.56 -5.23 4.73
C LYS A 13 11.20 -6.43 5.64
N LYS A 14 10.06 -6.37 6.34
CA LYS A 14 9.61 -7.41 7.29
C LYS A 14 8.76 -8.53 6.66
N ALA A 15 8.19 -8.32 5.47
CA ALA A 15 7.32 -9.30 4.77
C ALA A 15 8.04 -10.58 4.29
N VAL A 16 9.34 -10.72 4.53
CA VAL A 16 10.19 -11.81 4.04
C VAL A 16 10.30 -12.99 5.02
N VAL A 17 9.51 -13.06 6.09
CA VAL A 17 9.55 -14.21 7.02
C VAL A 17 8.57 -15.29 6.57
N ASP A 18 9.05 -16.51 6.38
CA ASP A 18 8.40 -17.67 5.74
C ASP A 18 6.96 -18.00 6.20
N ALA A 19 6.59 -17.69 7.43
CA ALA A 19 5.25 -17.97 7.96
C ALA A 19 4.12 -17.09 7.33
N LYS A 20 4.46 -15.88 6.86
CA LYS A 20 3.50 -14.96 6.22
C LYS A 20 3.46 -15.09 4.69
N ARG A 21 4.37 -15.86 4.10
CA ARG A 21 4.51 -15.99 2.64
C ARG A 21 3.24 -16.52 1.96
N GLY A 22 2.57 -17.49 2.57
CA GLY A 22 1.32 -18.04 2.06
C GLY A 22 0.19 -17.01 2.01
N GLN A 23 0.05 -16.19 3.04
CA GLN A 23 -0.96 -15.10 3.07
C GLN A 23 -0.67 -14.04 2.02
N VAL A 24 0.59 -13.60 1.91
CA VAL A 24 1.00 -12.62 0.88
C VAL A 24 0.67 -13.15 -0.52
N PHE A 25 0.98 -14.42 -0.80
CA PHE A 25 0.66 -15.03 -2.09
C PHE A 25 -0.85 -15.09 -2.35
N THR A 26 -1.66 -15.39 -1.33
CA THR A 26 -3.11 -15.41 -1.46
C THR A 26 -3.67 -14.03 -1.81
N LYS A 27 -3.20 -12.98 -1.13
CA LYS A 27 -3.61 -11.58 -1.40
C LYS A 27 -3.22 -11.14 -2.80
N VAL A 28 -1.98 -11.36 -3.19
CA VAL A 28 -1.49 -11.00 -4.53
C VAL A 28 -2.21 -11.79 -5.62
N ALA A 29 -2.52 -13.08 -5.39
CA ALA A 29 -3.28 -13.88 -6.34
C ALA A 29 -4.72 -13.37 -6.53
N ARG A 30 -5.37 -12.90 -5.45
CA ARG A 30 -6.70 -12.25 -5.52
C ARG A 30 -6.63 -10.96 -6.33
N GLU A 31 -5.65 -10.11 -6.08
CA GLU A 31 -5.44 -8.87 -6.82
C GLU A 31 -5.21 -9.12 -8.31
N LEU A 32 -4.34 -10.07 -8.68
CA LEU A 32 -4.12 -10.50 -10.06
C LEU A 32 -5.42 -10.95 -10.73
N SER A 33 -6.24 -11.73 -10.03
CA SER A 33 -7.51 -12.25 -10.57
C SER A 33 -8.53 -11.13 -10.78
N VAL A 34 -8.64 -10.18 -9.85
CA VAL A 34 -9.55 -9.03 -9.97
C VAL A 34 -9.09 -8.11 -11.09
N ALA A 35 -7.81 -7.75 -11.13
CA ALA A 35 -7.24 -6.92 -12.18
C ALA A 35 -7.43 -7.52 -13.58
N ALA A 36 -7.22 -8.83 -13.73
CA ALA A 36 -7.43 -9.53 -15.01
C ALA A 36 -8.91 -9.57 -15.41
N ARG A 37 -9.82 -9.70 -14.45
CA ARG A 37 -11.27 -9.71 -14.72
C ARG A 37 -11.77 -8.35 -15.20
N GLU A 38 -11.28 -7.26 -14.63
CA GLU A 38 -11.76 -5.92 -14.91
C GLU A 38 -11.16 -5.32 -16.18
N GLY A 39 -9.86 -5.50 -16.38
CA GLY A 39 -9.11 -4.86 -17.46
C GLY A 39 -8.55 -5.83 -18.53
N GLY A 40 -8.87 -7.14 -18.44
CA GLY A 40 -8.34 -8.15 -19.35
C GLY A 40 -7.01 -8.75 -18.88
N ALA A 41 -6.66 -9.92 -19.46
CA ALA A 41 -5.52 -10.74 -19.08
C ALA A 41 -4.15 -10.25 -19.59
N ASP A 42 -4.13 -9.24 -20.46
CA ASP A 42 -2.89 -8.70 -21.03
C ASP A 42 -2.34 -7.54 -20.18
N PRO A 43 -1.20 -7.72 -19.49
CA PRO A 43 -0.59 -6.64 -18.70
C PRO A 43 -0.16 -5.42 -19.52
N THR A 44 0.01 -5.54 -20.85
CA THR A 44 0.41 -4.40 -21.70
C THR A 44 -0.73 -3.39 -21.83
N GLY A 45 -1.95 -3.86 -21.91
CA GLY A 45 -3.18 -3.05 -21.97
C GLY A 45 -3.84 -2.77 -20.62
N ASN A 46 -3.44 -3.49 -19.56
CA ASN A 46 -4.07 -3.42 -18.25
C ASN A 46 -3.06 -2.93 -17.20
N PHE A 47 -3.14 -1.64 -16.88
CA PHE A 47 -2.23 -1.00 -15.90
C PHE A 47 -2.31 -1.65 -14.51
N ARG A 48 -3.53 -1.89 -13.99
CA ARG A 48 -3.75 -2.53 -12.69
C ARG A 48 -3.11 -3.93 -12.64
N LEU A 49 -3.29 -4.73 -13.70
CA LEU A 49 -2.69 -6.05 -13.79
C LEU A 49 -1.16 -5.98 -13.85
N ARG A 50 -0.60 -5.00 -14.53
CA ARG A 50 0.84 -4.80 -14.61
C ARG A 50 1.45 -4.54 -13.22
N LEU A 51 0.84 -3.65 -12.42
CA LEU A 51 1.26 -3.41 -11.03
C LEU A 51 1.14 -4.66 -10.17
N ALA A 52 0.03 -5.40 -10.29
CA ALA A 52 -0.16 -6.64 -9.55
C ALA A 52 0.88 -7.72 -9.92
N VAL A 53 1.26 -7.83 -11.21
CA VAL A 53 2.33 -8.73 -11.67
C VAL A 53 3.69 -8.30 -11.13
N GLN A 54 3.98 -7.00 -11.11
CA GLN A 54 5.21 -6.49 -10.50
C GLN A 54 5.28 -6.85 -9.01
N LYS A 55 4.23 -6.56 -8.25
CA LYS A 55 4.13 -6.93 -6.83
C LYS A 55 4.29 -8.43 -6.59
N ALA A 56 3.71 -9.27 -7.48
CA ALA A 56 3.89 -10.72 -7.40
C ALA A 56 5.35 -11.15 -7.57
N ARG A 57 6.10 -10.50 -8.46
CA ARG A 57 7.53 -10.75 -8.67
C ARG A 57 8.38 -10.29 -7.48
N GLU A 58 8.08 -9.14 -6.91
CA GLU A 58 8.77 -8.61 -5.73
C GLU A 58 8.67 -9.55 -4.51
N VAL A 59 7.51 -10.20 -4.33
CA VAL A 59 7.33 -11.21 -3.29
C VAL A 59 7.79 -12.61 -3.71
N ASN A 60 8.48 -12.74 -4.85
CA ASN A 60 8.97 -13.99 -5.41
C ASN A 60 7.87 -15.06 -5.62
N MET A 61 6.68 -14.64 -6.10
CA MET A 61 5.63 -15.56 -6.49
C MET A 61 6.06 -16.33 -7.76
N PRO A 62 5.94 -17.69 -7.78
CA PRO A 62 6.26 -18.46 -8.97
C PRO A 62 5.42 -18.04 -10.20
N ALA A 63 6.04 -18.01 -11.37
CA ALA A 63 5.39 -17.59 -12.62
C ALA A 63 4.09 -18.37 -12.92
N ASP A 64 4.09 -19.68 -12.65
CA ASP A 64 2.90 -20.53 -12.83
C ASP A 64 1.73 -20.10 -11.91
N ASN A 65 2.02 -19.55 -10.72
CA ASN A 65 1.00 -19.07 -9.82
C ASN A 65 0.43 -17.73 -10.31
N ILE A 66 1.28 -16.85 -10.84
CA ILE A 66 0.88 -15.59 -11.47
C ILE A 66 -0.05 -15.89 -12.65
N GLU A 67 0.38 -16.74 -13.56
CA GLU A 67 -0.40 -17.09 -14.75
C GLU A 67 -1.75 -17.73 -14.38
N ARG A 68 -1.77 -18.69 -13.44
CA ARG A 68 -3.01 -19.30 -12.94
C ARG A 68 -3.97 -18.28 -12.31
N ALA A 69 -3.47 -17.30 -11.59
CA ALA A 69 -4.29 -16.24 -11.00
C ALA A 69 -4.91 -15.33 -12.07
N ILE A 70 -4.13 -14.95 -13.08
CA ILE A 70 -4.60 -14.17 -14.25
C ILE A 70 -5.67 -14.94 -15.01
N GLN A 71 -5.42 -16.20 -15.36
CA GLN A 71 -6.36 -17.05 -16.07
C GLN A 71 -7.67 -17.28 -15.31
N ARG A 72 -7.61 -17.41 -13.98
CA ARG A 72 -8.80 -17.52 -13.13
C ARG A 72 -9.65 -16.26 -13.23
N GLY A 73 -9.03 -15.07 -13.20
CA GLY A 73 -9.71 -13.80 -13.36
C GLY A 73 -10.36 -13.64 -14.73
N ALA A 74 -9.61 -13.92 -15.80
CA ALA A 74 -10.05 -13.79 -17.19
C ALA A 74 -11.07 -14.86 -17.62
N GLY A 75 -11.05 -16.03 -16.98
CA GLY A 75 -11.84 -17.19 -17.42
C GLY A 75 -13.33 -17.15 -17.10
N GLY A 76 -13.84 -16.12 -16.42
CA GLY A 76 -15.28 -15.88 -16.25
C GLY A 76 -16.09 -16.98 -15.56
N LYS A 77 -15.44 -17.97 -14.93
CA LYS A 77 -16.19 -19.01 -14.20
C LYS A 77 -16.82 -18.39 -12.94
N GLU A 78 -18.13 -18.53 -12.83
CA GLU A 78 -18.99 -18.13 -11.68
C GLU A 78 -18.63 -18.89 -10.39
N GLY A 79 -17.41 -18.81 -9.89
CA GLY A 79 -17.01 -19.60 -8.73
C GLY A 79 -16.71 -18.78 -7.47
N GLU A 80 -16.02 -17.66 -7.62
CA GLU A 80 -15.67 -16.81 -6.50
C GLU A 80 -15.65 -15.35 -6.99
N ARG A 81 -16.80 -14.71 -6.94
CA ARG A 81 -16.93 -13.30 -7.27
C ARG A 81 -16.40 -12.49 -6.12
N LEU A 82 -15.08 -12.22 -6.13
CA LEU A 82 -14.49 -11.28 -5.21
C LEU A 82 -15.05 -9.88 -5.45
N GLU A 83 -15.51 -9.24 -4.40
CA GLU A 83 -16.01 -7.87 -4.39
C GLU A 83 -14.98 -6.98 -3.71
N GLU A 84 -14.74 -5.80 -4.29
CA GLU A 84 -13.98 -4.74 -3.65
C GLU A 84 -14.86 -4.03 -2.63
N VAL A 85 -14.38 -3.92 -1.42
CA VAL A 85 -15.08 -3.23 -0.34
C VAL A 85 -14.09 -2.37 0.43
N ARG A 86 -14.46 -1.11 0.62
CA ARG A 86 -13.73 -0.19 1.50
C ARG A 86 -14.46 -0.07 2.82
N TYR A 87 -13.74 -0.26 3.90
CA TYR A 87 -14.19 -0.02 5.25
C TYR A 87 -13.43 1.17 5.82
N GLU A 88 -14.13 1.96 6.63
CA GLU A 88 -13.64 3.18 7.22
C GLU A 88 -13.93 3.21 8.70
N GLY A 89 -13.04 3.80 9.49
CA GLY A 89 -13.26 3.90 10.92
C GLY A 89 -12.19 4.69 11.64
N TYR A 90 -12.38 4.80 12.95
CA TYR A 90 -11.41 5.40 13.84
C TYR A 90 -10.79 4.33 14.72
N GLY A 91 -9.47 4.21 14.68
CA GLY A 91 -8.68 3.43 15.61
C GLY A 91 -8.53 4.12 16.96
N PRO A 92 -7.75 3.54 17.89
CA PRO A 92 -7.44 4.19 19.16
C PRO A 92 -6.80 5.57 18.94
N HIS A 93 -7.01 6.46 19.88
CA HIS A 93 -6.50 7.85 19.88
C HIS A 93 -6.99 8.72 18.71
N GLY A 94 -8.12 8.35 18.08
CA GLY A 94 -8.74 9.14 17.01
C GLY A 94 -8.03 9.01 15.65
N VAL A 95 -7.17 8.04 15.48
CA VAL A 95 -6.51 7.76 14.18
C VAL A 95 -7.54 7.31 13.17
N ALA A 96 -7.65 8.03 12.05
CA ALA A 96 -8.48 7.63 10.92
C ALA A 96 -7.83 6.44 10.19
N VAL A 97 -8.64 5.42 9.86
CA VAL A 97 -8.17 4.19 9.21
C VAL A 97 -9.09 3.85 8.05
N ILE A 98 -8.49 3.60 6.88
CA ILE A 98 -9.14 3.02 5.69
C ILE A 98 -8.64 1.58 5.52
N VAL A 99 -9.55 0.67 5.20
CA VAL A 99 -9.25 -0.75 4.95
C VAL A 99 -9.85 -1.13 3.61
N ASP A 100 -9.01 -1.40 2.62
CA ASP A 100 -9.42 -1.95 1.34
C ASP A 100 -9.36 -3.47 1.37
N ALA A 101 -10.45 -4.13 1.01
CA ALA A 101 -10.60 -5.57 1.07
C ALA A 101 -11.14 -6.15 -0.25
N LEU A 102 -10.70 -7.37 -0.56
CA LEU A 102 -11.25 -8.23 -1.60
C LEU A 102 -11.91 -9.43 -0.94
N THR A 103 -13.21 -9.53 -1.00
CA THR A 103 -13.96 -10.58 -0.29
C THR A 103 -15.02 -11.24 -1.17
N ASP A 104 -15.24 -12.52 -0.93
CA ASP A 104 -16.37 -13.30 -1.43
C ASP A 104 -17.58 -13.25 -0.48
N ASN A 105 -17.40 -12.68 0.74
CA ASN A 105 -18.45 -12.61 1.75
C ASN A 105 -18.32 -11.35 2.63
N ARG A 106 -19.02 -10.27 2.22
CA ARG A 106 -19.01 -8.97 2.91
C ARG A 106 -19.42 -9.05 4.38
N ASN A 107 -20.39 -9.92 4.71
CA ASN A 107 -20.89 -10.04 6.09
C ASN A 107 -19.84 -10.64 7.02
N ARG A 108 -19.13 -11.66 6.55
CA ARG A 108 -18.01 -12.26 7.30
C ARG A 108 -16.92 -11.22 7.52
N THR A 109 -16.49 -10.53 6.45
CA THR A 109 -15.38 -9.58 6.49
C THR A 109 -15.70 -8.38 7.36
N VAL A 110 -16.88 -7.75 7.22
CA VAL A 110 -17.27 -6.61 8.05
C VAL A 110 -17.33 -6.95 9.54
N ALA A 111 -17.80 -8.17 9.87
CA ALA A 111 -17.86 -8.63 11.26
C ALA A 111 -16.45 -8.80 11.86
N ALA A 112 -15.52 -9.38 11.09
CA ALA A 112 -14.13 -9.54 11.51
C ALA A 112 -13.42 -8.19 11.69
N ILE A 113 -13.54 -7.28 10.72
CA ILE A 113 -12.95 -5.95 10.78
C ILE A 113 -13.53 -5.15 11.96
N ARG A 114 -14.86 -5.15 12.16
CA ARG A 114 -15.50 -4.48 13.29
C ARG A 114 -14.98 -5.00 14.63
N ASN A 115 -14.77 -6.31 14.75
CA ASN A 115 -14.22 -6.92 15.96
C ASN A 115 -12.79 -6.43 16.24
N LEU A 116 -11.93 -6.33 15.19
CA LEU A 116 -10.57 -5.82 15.32
C LEU A 116 -10.56 -4.37 15.80
N PHE A 117 -11.36 -3.48 15.19
CA PHE A 117 -11.51 -2.10 15.65
C PHE A 117 -11.95 -2.04 17.12
N THR A 118 -13.03 -2.75 17.47
CA THR A 118 -13.60 -2.71 18.83
C THR A 118 -12.61 -3.22 19.88
N ARG A 119 -11.90 -4.32 19.63
CA ARG A 119 -10.89 -4.88 20.54
C ARG A 119 -9.70 -3.95 20.75
N SER A 120 -9.40 -3.11 19.77
CA SER A 120 -8.31 -2.14 19.84
C SER A 120 -8.72 -0.79 20.42
N GLY A 121 -9.98 -0.65 20.87
CA GLY A 121 -10.51 0.60 21.42
C GLY A 121 -10.92 1.62 20.37
N GLY A 122 -11.14 1.17 19.12
CA GLY A 122 -11.65 1.95 18.02
C GLY A 122 -13.09 1.61 17.65
N SER A 123 -13.57 2.16 16.54
CA SER A 123 -14.91 1.91 16.00
C SER A 123 -14.90 1.93 14.48
N LEU A 124 -15.62 0.97 13.89
CA LEU A 124 -15.91 0.99 12.46
C LEU A 124 -17.00 2.05 12.19
N GLY A 125 -16.74 2.94 11.24
CA GLY A 125 -17.64 4.00 10.81
C GLY A 125 -18.49 3.60 9.62
N GLU A 126 -19.24 4.57 9.11
CA GLU A 126 -19.97 4.47 7.87
C GLU A 126 -19.07 4.86 6.67
N THR A 127 -19.54 4.59 5.46
CA THR A 127 -18.86 5.01 4.23
C THR A 127 -18.67 6.53 4.21
N ASN A 128 -17.50 6.99 3.81
CA ASN A 128 -17.06 8.40 3.81
C ASN A 128 -16.90 9.03 5.20
N SER A 129 -16.81 8.22 6.27
CA SER A 129 -16.53 8.76 7.63
C SER A 129 -15.13 9.32 7.76
N VAL A 130 -14.14 8.76 7.06
CA VAL A 130 -12.74 9.22 7.10
C VAL A 130 -12.10 9.36 5.72
N ALA A 131 -12.69 8.83 4.63
CA ALA A 131 -12.08 8.83 3.29
C ALA A 131 -11.73 10.24 2.80
N TRP A 132 -12.51 11.25 3.18
CA TRP A 132 -12.26 12.65 2.84
C TRP A 132 -10.97 13.24 3.42
N MET A 133 -10.39 12.59 4.44
CA MET A 133 -9.11 12.97 5.03
C MET A 133 -7.91 12.51 4.21
N PHE A 134 -8.12 11.69 3.18
CA PHE A 134 -7.07 11.08 2.39
C PHE A 134 -7.21 11.45 0.93
N SER A 135 -6.07 11.62 0.27
CA SER A 135 -5.98 11.78 -1.20
C SER A 135 -5.17 10.64 -1.79
N GLN A 136 -5.56 10.19 -2.97
CA GLN A 136 -4.79 9.18 -3.69
C GLN A 136 -3.57 9.83 -4.35
N GLN A 137 -2.38 9.28 -4.11
CA GLN A 137 -1.12 9.76 -4.66
C GLN A 137 -0.26 8.61 -5.17
N GLY A 138 0.51 8.85 -6.21
CA GLY A 138 1.64 8.02 -6.59
C GLY A 138 2.83 8.36 -5.70
N VAL A 139 3.49 7.33 -5.17
CA VAL A 139 4.73 7.47 -4.37
C VAL A 139 5.80 6.60 -4.99
N ILE A 140 6.97 7.20 -5.29
CA ILE A 140 8.15 6.49 -5.77
C ILE A 140 9.29 6.83 -4.82
N ARG A 141 9.89 5.82 -4.21
CA ARG A 141 11.03 5.94 -3.30
C ARG A 141 12.26 5.33 -3.93
N LEU A 142 13.36 6.06 -3.87
CA LEU A 142 14.65 5.69 -4.44
C LEU A 142 15.71 5.66 -3.33
N ALA A 143 16.57 4.64 -3.32
CA ALA A 143 17.75 4.65 -2.48
C ALA A 143 18.82 5.59 -3.09
N ALA A 144 19.48 6.37 -2.26
CA ALA A 144 20.59 7.20 -2.74
C ALA A 144 21.82 6.39 -3.18
N GLY A 145 21.94 5.14 -2.70
CA GLY A 145 23.03 4.24 -3.12
C GLY A 145 24.44 4.76 -2.82
N GLY A 146 24.57 5.58 -1.77
CA GLY A 146 25.84 6.24 -1.39
C GLY A 146 26.12 7.58 -2.09
N ARG A 147 25.22 8.06 -2.94
CA ARG A 147 25.21 9.41 -3.49
C ARG A 147 24.56 10.38 -2.50
N ASP A 148 24.73 11.67 -2.73
CA ASP A 148 24.02 12.70 -1.98
C ASP A 148 22.53 12.71 -2.39
N PRO A 149 21.59 12.48 -1.46
CA PRO A 149 20.15 12.49 -1.77
C PRO A 149 19.66 13.85 -2.29
N GLU A 150 20.24 14.96 -1.84
CA GLU A 150 19.90 16.31 -2.31
C GLU A 150 20.28 16.50 -3.79
N GLU A 151 21.43 15.97 -4.23
CA GLU A 151 21.82 16.00 -5.64
C GLU A 151 20.86 15.16 -6.49
N ILE A 152 20.46 13.97 -6.00
CA ILE A 152 19.49 13.13 -6.69
C ILE A 152 18.14 13.83 -6.80
N ALA A 153 17.68 14.49 -5.75
CA ALA A 153 16.41 15.23 -5.75
C ALA A 153 16.43 16.35 -6.81
N LEU A 154 17.55 17.07 -6.94
CA LEU A 154 17.72 18.09 -7.99
C LEU A 154 17.73 17.50 -9.40
N GLU A 155 18.43 16.38 -9.63
CA GLU A 155 18.44 15.71 -10.93
C GLU A 155 17.03 15.21 -11.32
N LEU A 156 16.24 14.75 -10.35
CA LEU A 156 14.87 14.27 -10.60
C LEU A 156 13.91 15.38 -11.03
N LEU A 157 14.14 16.64 -10.64
CA LEU A 157 13.34 17.78 -11.11
C LEU A 157 13.41 17.96 -12.64
N ASP A 158 14.54 17.60 -13.25
CA ASP A 158 14.73 17.66 -14.71
C ASP A 158 14.15 16.42 -15.42
N ILE A 159 13.92 15.33 -14.69
CA ILE A 159 13.50 14.02 -15.23
C ILE A 159 12.00 13.80 -15.10
N VAL A 160 11.39 14.30 -14.00
CA VAL A 160 10.01 14.02 -13.62
C VAL A 160 9.20 15.29 -13.48
N ASP A 161 8.12 15.39 -14.25
CA ASP A 161 7.08 16.40 -14.03
C ASP A 161 6.12 15.90 -12.94
N VAL A 162 6.32 16.35 -11.70
CA VAL A 162 5.47 15.98 -10.56
C VAL A 162 4.10 16.69 -10.56
N GLY A 163 3.96 17.78 -11.32
CA GLY A 163 2.75 18.61 -11.36
C GLY A 163 2.62 19.57 -10.17
N GLU A 164 1.50 20.28 -10.09
CA GLU A 164 1.27 21.32 -9.06
C GLU A 164 1.15 20.76 -7.64
N ASP A 165 0.56 19.56 -7.50
CA ASP A 165 0.34 18.91 -6.20
C ASP A 165 1.40 17.86 -5.86
N GLY A 166 2.45 17.74 -6.70
CA GLY A 166 3.54 16.79 -6.49
C GLY A 166 4.73 17.41 -5.76
N ASP A 167 5.60 16.53 -5.25
CA ASP A 167 6.78 16.95 -4.49
C ASP A 167 7.93 15.95 -4.69
N ILE A 168 9.16 16.45 -4.59
CA ILE A 168 10.38 15.65 -4.50
C ILE A 168 11.08 16.05 -3.20
N SER A 169 11.18 15.11 -2.28
CA SER A 169 11.71 15.35 -0.94
C SER A 169 12.76 14.31 -0.56
N VAL A 170 13.68 14.73 0.32
CA VAL A 170 14.71 13.85 0.90
C VAL A 170 14.22 13.31 2.23
N ASP A 171 14.35 12.00 2.45
CA ASP A 171 14.02 11.29 3.68
C ASP A 171 15.17 10.37 4.09
N GLY A 172 16.06 10.89 4.91
CA GLY A 172 17.29 10.20 5.33
C GLY A 172 18.23 9.97 4.15
N ASP A 173 18.49 8.72 3.83
CA ASP A 173 19.33 8.26 2.71
C ASP A 173 18.54 7.94 1.43
N ALA A 174 17.29 8.39 1.36
CA ALA A 174 16.42 8.13 0.23
C ALA A 174 15.77 9.40 -0.30
N VAL A 175 15.34 9.36 -1.57
CA VAL A 175 14.54 10.40 -2.20
C VAL A 175 13.16 9.88 -2.46
N GLN A 176 12.14 10.67 -2.13
CA GLN A 176 10.73 10.34 -2.35
C GLN A 176 10.13 11.33 -3.36
N VAL A 177 9.51 10.77 -4.39
CA VAL A 177 8.71 11.51 -5.37
C VAL A 177 7.23 11.21 -5.09
N THR A 178 6.44 12.26 -4.89
CA THR A 178 4.98 12.18 -4.76
C THR A 178 4.33 12.93 -5.91
N LEU A 179 3.27 12.37 -6.48
CA LEU A 179 2.61 12.95 -7.65
C LEU A 179 1.18 12.41 -7.82
N ALA A 180 0.42 13.05 -8.71
CA ALA A 180 -0.92 12.57 -9.05
C ALA A 180 -0.87 11.15 -9.63
N PRO A 181 -1.83 10.26 -9.30
CA PRO A 181 -1.86 8.87 -9.80
C PRO A 181 -1.79 8.76 -11.33
N THR A 182 -2.32 9.75 -12.04
CA THR A 182 -2.32 9.81 -13.51
C THR A 182 -0.93 9.97 -14.11
N ARG A 183 0.02 10.55 -13.37
CA ARG A 183 1.42 10.77 -13.79
C ARG A 183 2.37 9.66 -13.32
N PHE A 184 1.91 8.79 -12.43
CA PHE A 184 2.73 7.79 -11.75
C PHE A 184 3.52 6.89 -12.69
N GLU A 185 2.87 6.33 -13.70
CA GLU A 185 3.53 5.36 -14.61
C GLU A 185 4.57 6.03 -15.52
N GLU A 186 4.31 7.28 -15.94
CA GLU A 186 5.25 8.07 -16.74
C GLU A 186 6.49 8.41 -15.92
N ALA A 187 6.30 8.93 -14.70
CA ALA A 187 7.36 9.24 -13.78
C ALA A 187 8.23 8.02 -13.46
N ARG A 188 7.59 6.88 -13.14
CA ARG A 188 8.30 5.63 -12.86
C ARG A 188 9.20 5.22 -14.02
N ARG A 189 8.68 5.26 -15.26
CA ARG A 189 9.46 4.91 -16.46
C ARG A 189 10.62 5.87 -16.70
N SER A 190 10.41 7.16 -16.50
CA SER A 190 11.45 8.17 -16.67
C SER A 190 12.59 7.96 -15.67
N ILE A 191 12.26 7.67 -14.42
CA ILE A 191 13.22 7.37 -13.35
C ILE A 191 14.02 6.11 -13.67
N GLU A 192 13.34 5.02 -14.08
CA GLU A 192 13.98 3.76 -14.49
C GLU A 192 14.89 3.94 -15.71
N ALA A 193 14.44 4.70 -16.72
CA ALA A 193 15.21 5.00 -17.91
C ALA A 193 16.48 5.84 -17.63
N ALA A 194 16.44 6.69 -16.60
CA ALA A 194 17.58 7.45 -16.12
C ALA A 194 18.57 6.60 -15.28
N GLY A 195 18.24 5.33 -15.02
CA GLY A 195 19.11 4.37 -14.34
C GLY A 195 19.03 4.37 -12.83
N TYR A 196 18.04 5.05 -12.24
CA TYR A 196 17.84 5.02 -10.80
C TYR A 196 17.19 3.70 -10.35
N GLN A 197 17.60 3.23 -9.17
CA GLN A 197 16.99 2.06 -8.54
C GLN A 197 15.80 2.48 -7.68
N ILE A 198 14.62 2.03 -8.07
CA ILE A 198 13.39 2.24 -7.34
C ILE A 198 13.27 1.17 -6.23
N GLU A 199 13.14 1.60 -4.98
CA GLU A 199 12.86 0.72 -3.84
C GLU A 199 11.37 0.42 -3.68
N VAL A 200 10.54 1.47 -3.85
CA VAL A 200 9.09 1.39 -3.73
C VAL A 200 8.45 2.22 -4.83
N ALA A 201 7.45 1.68 -5.49
CA ALA A 201 6.61 2.41 -6.44
C ALA A 201 5.17 1.92 -6.29
N GLU A 202 4.30 2.76 -5.76
CA GLU A 202 2.91 2.41 -5.50
C GLU A 202 1.98 3.62 -5.61
N VAL A 203 0.70 3.33 -5.85
CA VAL A 203 -0.37 4.31 -5.69
C VAL A 203 -1.01 4.06 -4.33
N THR A 204 -0.95 5.05 -3.46
CA THR A 204 -1.36 4.93 -2.05
C THR A 204 -2.34 6.03 -1.64
N MET A 205 -2.93 5.91 -0.45
CA MET A 205 -3.77 6.94 0.15
C MET A 205 -2.94 7.76 1.14
N ASN A 206 -2.72 9.03 0.82
CA ASN A 206 -1.96 9.95 1.67
C ASN A 206 -2.91 10.81 2.52
N PRO A 207 -2.75 10.86 3.85
CA PRO A 207 -3.59 11.69 4.70
C PRO A 207 -3.25 13.18 4.55
N ALA A 208 -4.27 14.03 4.46
CA ALA A 208 -4.10 15.49 4.46
C ALA A 208 -3.62 16.02 5.82
N THR A 209 -3.95 15.33 6.91
CA THR A 209 -3.53 15.65 8.27
C THR A 209 -3.16 14.41 9.03
N SER A 210 -2.06 14.46 9.78
CA SER A 210 -1.59 13.36 10.62
C SER A 210 -1.96 13.56 12.08
N VAL A 211 -2.14 12.47 12.81
CA VAL A 211 -2.33 12.44 14.26
C VAL A 211 -1.00 12.06 14.91
N PRO A 212 -0.31 13.00 15.58
CA PRO A 212 0.93 12.68 16.28
C PRO A 212 0.64 11.78 17.48
N LEU A 213 1.44 10.73 17.65
CA LEU A 213 1.25 9.73 18.69
C LEU A 213 2.47 9.66 19.62
N GLU A 214 2.23 9.47 20.91
CA GLU A 214 3.26 9.05 21.85
C GLU A 214 3.58 7.55 21.67
N ALA A 215 4.76 7.10 22.11
CA ALA A 215 5.22 5.72 21.92
C ALA A 215 4.22 4.64 22.39
N GLY A 216 3.55 4.87 23.53
CA GLY A 216 2.52 3.97 24.05
C GLY A 216 1.27 3.89 23.18
N GLN A 217 0.83 5.05 22.67
CA GLN A 217 -0.29 5.21 21.77
C GLN A 217 0.00 4.58 20.40
N ALA A 218 1.20 4.84 19.86
CA ALA A 218 1.67 4.27 18.60
C ALA A 218 1.62 2.74 18.60
N ARG A 219 2.08 2.09 19.69
CA ARG A 219 1.99 0.63 19.83
C ARG A 219 0.55 0.10 19.83
N ALA A 220 -0.40 0.86 20.38
CA ALA A 220 -1.82 0.47 20.35
C ALA A 220 -2.39 0.54 18.93
N VAL A 221 -2.06 1.60 18.19
CA VAL A 221 -2.44 1.77 16.78
C VAL A 221 -1.81 0.69 15.92
N LEU A 222 -0.51 0.44 16.06
CA LEU A 222 0.21 -0.60 15.30
C LEU A 222 -0.40 -1.99 15.47
N ARG A 223 -0.83 -2.38 16.68
CA ARG A 223 -1.53 -3.66 16.88
C ARG A 223 -2.85 -3.75 16.11
N LEU A 224 -3.59 -2.64 15.97
CA LEU A 224 -4.79 -2.63 15.14
C LEU A 224 -4.41 -2.78 13.66
N LEU A 225 -3.45 -2.01 13.18
CA LEU A 225 -3.03 -2.06 11.78
C LEU A 225 -2.51 -3.45 11.40
N ASP A 226 -1.65 -4.04 12.23
CA ASP A 226 -1.14 -5.41 12.04
C ASP A 226 -2.28 -6.43 12.00
N GLY A 227 -3.23 -6.36 12.94
CA GLY A 227 -4.36 -7.27 12.98
C GLY A 227 -5.29 -7.15 11.76
N LEU A 228 -5.49 -5.92 11.26
CA LEU A 228 -6.24 -5.69 10.02
C LEU A 228 -5.50 -6.28 8.82
N GLU A 229 -4.20 -6.05 8.75
CA GLU A 229 -3.38 -6.52 7.65
C GLU A 229 -3.15 -8.04 7.65
N GLU A 230 -3.23 -8.70 8.80
CA GLU A 230 -3.19 -10.16 8.89
C GLU A 230 -4.49 -10.84 8.41
N HIS A 231 -5.57 -10.08 8.22
CA HIS A 231 -6.81 -10.63 7.69
C HIS A 231 -6.69 -10.96 6.20
N ASP A 232 -7.08 -12.17 5.79
CA ASP A 232 -6.89 -12.69 4.42
C ASP A 232 -7.62 -11.86 3.35
N ASP A 233 -8.78 -11.28 3.69
CA ASP A 233 -9.57 -10.49 2.75
C ASP A 233 -9.04 -9.04 2.62
N VAL A 234 -8.24 -8.54 3.57
CA VAL A 234 -7.70 -7.19 3.56
C VAL A 234 -6.51 -7.10 2.61
N GLN A 235 -6.54 -6.16 1.68
CA GLN A 235 -5.48 -5.91 0.70
C GLN A 235 -4.55 -4.80 1.16
N GLN A 236 -5.12 -3.67 1.60
CA GLN A 236 -4.39 -2.49 2.04
C GLN A 236 -5.05 -1.89 3.27
N VAL A 237 -4.24 -1.32 4.14
CA VAL A 237 -4.68 -0.53 5.31
C VAL A 237 -3.95 0.80 5.26
N TYR A 238 -4.69 1.89 5.37
CA TYR A 238 -4.13 3.25 5.43
C TYR A 238 -4.56 3.91 6.73
N ALA A 239 -3.67 4.69 7.31
CA ALA A 239 -3.93 5.39 8.56
C ALA A 239 -3.27 6.78 8.55
N ASN A 240 -3.87 7.73 9.24
CA ASN A 240 -3.28 9.05 9.39
C ASN A 240 -2.42 9.20 10.67
N ALA A 241 -1.89 8.08 11.17
CA ALA A 241 -1.01 8.06 12.33
C ALA A 241 0.39 8.61 11.99
N GLU A 242 0.91 9.48 12.82
CA GLU A 242 2.33 9.85 12.84
C GLU A 242 3.02 9.08 13.96
N ILE A 243 3.79 8.06 13.57
CA ILE A 243 4.43 7.11 14.49
C ILE A 243 5.85 7.60 14.76
N PRO A 244 6.27 7.72 16.04
CA PRO A 244 7.65 8.10 16.40
C PRO A 244 8.69 7.12 15.84
N ASP A 245 9.84 7.65 15.41
CA ASP A 245 10.90 6.88 14.76
C ASP A 245 11.47 5.77 15.67
N ASP A 246 11.60 6.03 16.97
CA ASP A 246 12.04 5.05 17.99
C ASP A 246 11.11 3.83 18.07
N VAL A 247 9.81 4.05 17.88
CA VAL A 247 8.82 2.95 17.83
C VAL A 247 8.95 2.17 16.54
N LEU A 248 9.13 2.86 15.41
CA LEU A 248 9.30 2.21 14.11
C LEU A 248 10.56 1.33 14.06
N GLU A 249 11.68 1.81 14.60
CA GLU A 249 12.94 1.05 14.72
C GLU A 249 12.78 -0.20 15.58
N SER A 250 12.05 -0.08 16.70
CA SER A 250 11.80 -1.20 17.62
C SER A 250 10.95 -2.33 17.01
N VAL A 251 10.13 -2.02 16.01
CA VAL A 251 9.28 -2.99 15.31
C VAL A 251 9.99 -3.60 14.11
N GLY A 252 10.99 -2.90 13.54
CA GLY A 252 11.80 -3.33 12.40
C GLY A 252 12.96 -4.28 12.77
N SER A 253 13.28 -4.41 14.07
CA SER A 253 14.32 -5.31 14.60
C SER A 253 13.72 -6.65 14.99
#